data_20981b4d021c5d847fe474b4d0a86496
#
_entry.id   20981b4d021c5d847fe474b4d0a86496
#
_cell.length_a   1.000
_cell.length_b   1.000
_cell.length_c   1.000
_cell.angle_alpha   90.00
_cell.angle_beta   90.00
_cell.angle_gamma   90.00
#
_symmetry.space_group_name_H-M   'P 1'
#
loop_
_entity.id
_entity.type
_entity.pdbx_description
1 polymer ?
#
loop_
_entity_poly.entity_id
_entity_poly.type
_entity_poly.pdbx_seq_one_letter_code
_entity_poly.pdbx_strand_id
1 'polypeptide(L)'
;MDIVILDLEWNAAYSRKLKGYINEIIEFGAVKCDEQLHITSTFSSFVKLQVGKKLTSIVTELTSIKDENLSDAKQFMQVSSRFKKWAGNSLILTWGTSDILTLIENFRYFGGDGQIPFLTRYLDLQRYCEHALNSGGKEQMGLSTAADILHIDVSEIEHHRAFDDSRLSLEILKRLYPQNPLSPFVEDATNEEFYKKMTFKTAIISDIDHPLVTKKCLHFLCEKCGGETERLAKWQFKNKRFVSDFRCISCGYSFSGRIQLKEKYEGIVVNKKCVSLPKIEKPRAAREAVIGQMKLRIKNGVGLLSFLSWEGYGGISHAFSTRIGGVSCGQFAAMNLGLGRGDRDANVLENFRRITAALGIDKDLLVAGAQDHHTNIRRVGHENAG
;
A
#
# COMPACT_ATOMS: atom_id res chain seq x y z
N MET A 1 -4.90 -31.12 24.50
CA MET A 1 -5.18 -29.67 24.68
C MET A 1 -6.21 -29.26 23.65
N ASP A 2 -7.35 -28.68 24.09
CA ASP A 2 -8.38 -28.28 23.13
C ASP A 2 -7.90 -27.10 22.25
N ILE A 3 -8.33 -27.12 21.01
CA ILE A 3 -8.09 -26.06 20.03
C ILE A 3 -9.44 -25.45 19.65
N VAL A 4 -9.52 -24.13 19.59
CA VAL A 4 -10.68 -23.41 19.11
C VAL A 4 -10.27 -22.56 17.91
N ILE A 5 -10.92 -22.78 16.77
CA ILE A 5 -10.78 -21.92 15.60
C ILE A 5 -11.96 -20.98 15.60
N LEU A 6 -11.67 -19.69 15.68
CA LEU A 6 -12.62 -18.59 15.76
C LEU A 6 -12.56 -17.74 14.51
N ASP A 7 -13.71 -17.40 14.01
CA ASP A 7 -13.91 -16.38 12.99
C ASP A 7 -15.04 -15.43 13.43
N LEU A 8 -15.02 -14.20 12.99
CA LEU A 8 -15.94 -13.13 13.38
C LEU A 8 -16.43 -12.38 12.15
N GLU A 9 -17.71 -11.98 12.18
CA GLU A 9 -18.22 -10.99 11.25
C GLU A 9 -18.45 -9.66 11.98
N TRP A 10 -18.22 -8.54 11.29
CA TRP A 10 -18.39 -7.20 11.84
C TRP A 10 -18.96 -6.20 10.86
N ASN A 11 -19.62 -5.20 11.41
CA ASN A 11 -20.18 -4.06 10.68
C ASN A 11 -19.48 -2.78 11.06
N ALA A 12 -19.04 -2.00 10.07
CA ALA A 12 -18.44 -0.69 10.31
C ALA A 12 -19.53 0.31 10.73
N ALA A 13 -19.42 0.83 11.95
CA ALA A 13 -20.38 1.77 12.52
C ALA A 13 -19.70 3.05 13.00
N TYR A 14 -20.33 4.21 12.77
CA TYR A 14 -19.82 5.48 13.30
C TYR A 14 -20.20 5.66 14.76
N SER A 15 -19.21 5.76 15.63
CA SER A 15 -19.40 5.99 17.06
C SER A 15 -19.24 7.48 17.40
N ARG A 16 -20.28 8.07 17.98
CA ARG A 16 -20.21 9.44 18.53
C ARG A 16 -19.24 9.53 19.71
N LYS A 17 -19.11 8.45 20.51
CA LYS A 17 -18.20 8.36 21.66
C LYS A 17 -16.74 8.45 21.20
N LEU A 18 -16.37 7.74 20.13
CA LEU A 18 -15.01 7.73 19.57
C LEU A 18 -14.76 8.88 18.60
N LYS A 19 -15.80 9.56 18.11
CA LYS A 19 -15.77 10.49 16.98
C LYS A 19 -15.11 9.86 15.74
N GLY A 20 -15.37 8.56 15.52
CA GLY A 20 -14.75 7.74 14.47
C GLY A 20 -15.53 6.44 14.25
N TYR A 21 -15.03 5.63 13.35
CA TYR A 21 -15.62 4.32 13.06
C TYR A 21 -15.08 3.25 14.01
N ILE A 22 -15.94 2.25 14.28
CA ILE A 22 -15.62 1.01 14.97
C ILE A 22 -16.14 -0.16 14.13
N ASN A 23 -15.38 -1.24 14.10
CA ASN A 23 -15.84 -2.52 13.57
C ASN A 23 -16.63 -3.25 14.66
N GLU A 24 -17.94 -3.06 14.67
CA GLU A 24 -18.85 -3.67 15.65
C GLU A 24 -19.10 -5.13 15.29
N ILE A 25 -18.73 -6.05 16.17
CA ILE A 25 -18.90 -7.49 15.94
C ILE A 25 -20.40 -7.83 15.91
N ILE A 26 -20.82 -8.59 14.89
CA ILE A 26 -22.20 -9.01 14.65
C ILE A 26 -22.41 -10.52 14.68
N GLU A 27 -21.35 -11.32 14.51
CA GLU A 27 -21.41 -12.77 14.61
C GLU A 27 -20.12 -13.34 15.18
N PHE A 28 -20.24 -14.37 16.02
CA PHE A 28 -19.19 -15.29 16.44
C PHE A 28 -19.46 -16.64 15.80
N GLY A 29 -18.48 -17.18 15.08
CA GLY A 29 -18.47 -18.54 14.57
C GLY A 29 -17.21 -19.26 15.03
N ALA A 30 -17.35 -20.44 15.63
CA ALA A 30 -16.18 -21.18 16.06
C ALA A 30 -16.42 -22.69 16.11
N VAL A 31 -15.34 -23.41 15.88
CA VAL A 31 -15.27 -24.85 16.10
C VAL A 31 -14.26 -25.17 17.19
N LYS A 32 -14.61 -26.08 18.09
CA LYS A 32 -13.70 -26.62 19.09
C LYS A 32 -13.34 -28.05 18.72
N CYS A 33 -12.07 -28.38 18.75
CA CYS A 33 -11.59 -29.73 18.45
C CYS A 33 -10.58 -30.21 19.51
N ASP A 34 -10.42 -31.52 19.55
CA ASP A 34 -9.38 -32.20 20.35
C ASP A 34 -8.00 -32.13 19.67
N GLU A 35 -6.98 -32.77 20.25
CA GLU A 35 -5.63 -32.83 19.73
C GLU A 35 -5.51 -33.58 18.40
N GLN A 36 -6.47 -34.41 18.06
CA GLN A 36 -6.58 -35.15 16.81
C GLN A 36 -7.39 -34.39 15.76
N LEU A 37 -7.79 -33.14 16.08
CA LEU A 37 -8.60 -32.25 15.24
C LEU A 37 -10.02 -32.80 14.94
N HIS A 38 -10.57 -33.65 15.81
CA HIS A 38 -11.98 -34.01 15.76
C HIS A 38 -12.83 -32.93 16.43
N ILE A 39 -13.90 -32.52 15.77
CA ILE A 39 -14.81 -31.50 16.33
C ILE A 39 -15.50 -32.08 17.57
N THR A 40 -15.32 -31.43 18.71
CA THR A 40 -15.96 -31.79 19.98
C THR A 40 -17.21 -30.97 20.26
N SER A 41 -17.20 -29.71 19.84
CA SER A 41 -18.36 -28.81 19.95
C SER A 41 -18.23 -27.61 19.04
N THR A 42 -19.32 -26.90 18.83
CA THR A 42 -19.36 -25.68 17.98
C THR A 42 -20.00 -24.53 18.74
N PHE A 43 -19.66 -23.31 18.31
CA PHE A 43 -20.26 -22.08 18.82
C PHE A 43 -20.64 -21.19 17.64
N SER A 44 -21.91 -20.78 17.59
CA SER A 44 -22.41 -19.79 16.65
C SER A 44 -23.36 -18.87 17.39
N SER A 45 -23.19 -17.57 17.26
CA SER A 45 -24.05 -16.60 17.93
C SER A 45 -24.01 -15.24 17.22
N PHE A 46 -25.16 -14.74 16.84
CA PHE A 46 -25.31 -13.34 16.48
C PHE A 46 -25.09 -12.42 17.67
N VAL A 47 -24.66 -11.19 17.38
CA VAL A 47 -24.45 -10.11 18.34
C VAL A 47 -25.32 -8.92 17.95
N LYS A 48 -26.05 -8.39 18.91
CA LYS A 48 -26.94 -7.24 18.72
C LYS A 48 -26.13 -5.98 18.43
N LEU A 49 -26.54 -5.20 17.40
CA LEU A 49 -25.99 -3.87 17.16
C LEU A 49 -26.23 -2.95 18.36
N GLN A 50 -25.19 -2.30 18.83
CA GLN A 50 -25.21 -1.36 19.97
C GLN A 50 -24.70 0.03 19.58
N VAL A 51 -23.92 0.14 18.50
CA VAL A 51 -23.35 1.37 17.96
C VAL A 51 -24.04 1.74 16.65
N GLY A 52 -24.03 0.83 15.69
CA GLY A 52 -24.77 0.95 14.42
C GLY A 52 -26.27 0.81 14.63
N LYS A 53 -27.05 1.50 13.80
CA LYS A 53 -28.52 1.36 13.79
C LYS A 53 -29.00 0.28 12.82
N LYS A 54 -28.20 0.01 11.77
CA LYS A 54 -28.44 -0.96 10.71
C LYS A 54 -27.14 -1.49 10.18
N LEU A 55 -27.20 -2.67 9.57
CA LEU A 55 -26.10 -3.21 8.79
C LEU A 55 -25.83 -2.35 7.56
N THR A 56 -24.58 -2.28 7.14
CA THR A 56 -24.21 -1.71 5.84
C THR A 56 -24.60 -2.67 4.73
N SER A 57 -24.96 -2.16 3.55
CA SER A 57 -25.31 -3.00 2.37
C SER A 57 -24.17 -3.98 2.03
N ILE A 58 -22.93 -3.53 2.13
CA ILE A 58 -21.75 -4.36 1.86
C ILE A 58 -21.70 -5.58 2.78
N VAL A 59 -21.94 -5.39 4.09
CA VAL A 59 -21.93 -6.49 5.06
C VAL A 59 -23.08 -7.45 4.78
N THR A 60 -24.29 -6.94 4.51
CA THR A 60 -25.43 -7.77 4.17
C THR A 60 -25.21 -8.59 2.88
N GLU A 61 -24.61 -7.98 1.85
CA GLU A 61 -24.26 -8.67 0.60
C GLU A 61 -23.22 -9.76 0.78
N LEU A 62 -22.18 -9.49 1.60
CA LEU A 62 -21.10 -10.46 1.85
C LEU A 62 -21.54 -11.61 2.73
N THR A 63 -22.18 -11.30 3.87
CA THR A 63 -22.45 -12.29 4.93
C THR A 63 -23.85 -12.89 4.86
N SER A 64 -24.74 -12.33 4.03
CA SER A 64 -26.18 -12.64 4.00
C SER A 64 -26.91 -12.39 5.34
N ILE A 65 -26.25 -11.77 6.34
CA ILE A 65 -26.86 -11.38 7.61
C ILE A 65 -27.76 -10.16 7.40
N LYS A 66 -28.95 -10.19 7.99
CA LYS A 66 -29.94 -9.11 7.93
C LYS A 66 -30.18 -8.51 9.31
N ASP A 67 -30.70 -7.29 9.36
CA ASP A 67 -31.04 -6.61 10.61
C ASP A 67 -31.98 -7.45 11.52
N GLU A 68 -32.88 -8.22 10.90
CA GLU A 68 -33.83 -9.10 11.61
C GLU A 68 -33.11 -10.20 12.39
N ASN A 69 -31.97 -10.71 11.89
CA ASN A 69 -31.18 -11.74 12.57
C ASN A 69 -30.56 -11.23 13.87
N LEU A 70 -30.31 -9.91 13.94
CA LEU A 70 -29.66 -9.25 15.08
C LEU A 70 -30.62 -8.65 16.11
N SER A 71 -31.92 -8.55 15.78
CA SER A 71 -32.92 -7.87 16.60
C SER A 71 -33.04 -8.45 18.01
N ASP A 72 -33.08 -9.78 18.12
CA ASP A 72 -33.22 -10.54 19.36
C ASP A 72 -31.89 -11.10 19.87
N ALA A 73 -30.78 -10.77 19.19
CA ALA A 73 -29.45 -11.23 19.57
C ALA A 73 -29.01 -10.60 20.91
N LYS A 74 -28.10 -11.29 21.59
CA LYS A 74 -27.50 -10.81 22.83
C LYS A 74 -26.46 -9.75 22.55
N GLN A 75 -26.22 -8.87 23.54
CA GLN A 75 -25.16 -7.85 23.45
C GLN A 75 -23.77 -8.48 23.45
N PHE A 76 -22.78 -7.76 22.91
CA PHE A 76 -21.40 -8.24 22.77
C PHE A 76 -20.82 -8.84 24.06
N MET A 77 -20.92 -8.15 25.20
CA MET A 77 -20.36 -8.64 26.46
C MET A 77 -21.04 -9.93 26.96
N GLN A 78 -22.33 -10.12 26.64
CA GLN A 78 -23.05 -11.34 27.00
C GLN A 78 -22.63 -12.53 26.10
N VAL A 79 -22.51 -12.31 24.79
CA VAL A 79 -22.02 -13.33 23.84
C VAL A 79 -20.59 -13.71 24.20
N SER A 80 -19.74 -12.75 24.43
CA SER A 80 -18.34 -12.92 24.82
C SER A 80 -18.19 -13.71 26.13
N SER A 81 -19.02 -13.44 27.14
CA SER A 81 -19.03 -14.21 28.38
C SER A 81 -19.45 -15.66 28.18
N ARG A 82 -20.43 -15.92 27.28
CA ARG A 82 -20.82 -17.29 26.90
C ARG A 82 -19.69 -17.99 26.14
N PHE A 83 -19.06 -17.28 25.20
CA PHE A 83 -17.93 -17.81 24.45
C PHE A 83 -16.77 -18.18 25.38
N LYS A 84 -16.42 -17.32 26.35
CA LYS A 84 -15.40 -17.60 27.37
C LYS A 84 -15.66 -18.91 28.11
N LYS A 85 -16.90 -19.13 28.56
CA LYS A 85 -17.28 -20.36 29.26
C LYS A 85 -17.16 -21.59 28.35
N TRP A 86 -17.56 -21.47 27.10
CA TRP A 86 -17.51 -22.54 26.11
C TRP A 86 -16.07 -22.85 25.66
N ALA A 87 -15.29 -21.82 25.34
CA ALA A 87 -13.89 -21.97 24.89
C ALA A 87 -13.01 -22.56 26.00
N GLY A 88 -13.21 -22.17 27.25
CA GLY A 88 -12.38 -22.60 28.37
C GLY A 88 -10.94 -22.12 28.21
N ASN A 89 -9.97 -23.00 28.48
CA ASN A 89 -8.53 -22.70 28.33
C ASN A 89 -7.93 -23.30 27.05
N SER A 90 -8.66 -23.22 25.94
CA SER A 90 -8.23 -23.73 24.65
C SER A 90 -7.17 -22.82 24.01
N LEU A 91 -6.39 -23.35 23.09
CA LEU A 91 -5.61 -22.56 22.15
C LEU A 91 -6.55 -21.95 21.12
N ILE A 92 -6.56 -20.63 21.00
CA ILE A 92 -7.41 -19.89 20.04
C ILE A 92 -6.62 -19.66 18.74
N LEU A 93 -7.23 -20.03 17.62
CA LEU A 93 -6.71 -19.79 16.28
C LEU A 93 -7.68 -18.86 15.53
N THR A 94 -7.14 -17.92 14.74
CA THR A 94 -7.90 -17.14 13.76
C THR A 94 -7.18 -17.13 12.42
N TRP A 95 -7.90 -16.87 11.32
CA TRP A 95 -7.27 -16.67 10.01
C TRP A 95 -6.71 -15.26 9.91
N GLY A 96 -5.44 -15.10 10.25
CA GLY A 96 -4.79 -13.79 10.41
C GLY A 96 -5.14 -13.12 11.73
N THR A 97 -4.81 -11.82 11.84
CA THR A 97 -4.91 -11.07 13.10
C THR A 97 -6.15 -10.17 13.18
N SER A 98 -6.96 -10.09 12.13
CA SER A 98 -8.09 -9.14 12.04
C SER A 98 -9.14 -9.35 13.13
N ASP A 99 -9.48 -10.62 13.41
CA ASP A 99 -10.45 -10.98 14.45
C ASP A 99 -9.98 -10.56 15.84
N ILE A 100 -8.70 -10.79 16.14
CA ILE A 100 -8.10 -10.40 17.42
C ILE A 100 -8.10 -8.87 17.56
N LEU A 101 -7.77 -8.15 16.51
CA LEU A 101 -7.80 -6.68 16.53
C LEU A 101 -9.22 -6.15 16.73
N THR A 102 -10.20 -6.75 16.06
CA THR A 102 -11.61 -6.40 16.20
C THR A 102 -12.13 -6.74 17.60
N LEU A 103 -11.72 -7.87 18.19
CA LEU A 103 -12.03 -8.18 19.61
C LEU A 103 -11.43 -7.15 20.55
N ILE A 104 -10.15 -6.80 20.41
CA ILE A 104 -9.49 -5.77 21.22
C ILE A 104 -10.26 -4.44 21.14
N GLU A 105 -10.67 -4.04 19.93
CA GLU A 105 -11.45 -2.82 19.72
C GLU A 105 -12.80 -2.87 20.44
N ASN A 106 -13.56 -3.97 20.32
CA ASN A 106 -14.85 -4.16 20.95
C ASN A 106 -14.74 -4.26 22.47
N PHE A 107 -13.76 -5.01 23.01
CA PHE A 107 -13.53 -5.05 24.46
C PHE A 107 -13.13 -3.68 25.01
N ARG A 108 -12.32 -2.90 24.30
CA ARG A 108 -11.99 -1.52 24.69
C ARG A 108 -13.21 -0.63 24.68
N TYR A 109 -14.10 -0.79 23.72
CA TYR A 109 -15.29 0.04 23.57
C TYR A 109 -16.35 -0.27 24.63
N PHE A 110 -16.66 -1.57 24.84
CA PHE A 110 -17.74 -2.05 25.69
C PHE A 110 -17.27 -2.46 27.09
N GLY A 111 -16.03 -2.91 27.25
CA GLY A 111 -15.46 -3.45 28.50
C GLY A 111 -14.44 -2.52 29.18
N GLY A 112 -13.80 -1.61 28.43
CA GLY A 112 -12.93 -0.55 28.96
C GLY A 112 -11.43 -0.71 28.68
N ASP A 113 -10.82 -1.90 28.82
CA ASP A 113 -9.36 -2.10 28.75
C ASP A 113 -8.85 -2.68 27.43
N GLY A 114 -9.70 -3.37 26.68
CA GLY A 114 -9.35 -4.03 25.43
C GLY A 114 -8.62 -5.38 25.61
N GLN A 115 -8.53 -5.90 26.85
CA GLN A 115 -8.06 -7.26 27.09
C GLN A 115 -9.16 -8.27 26.75
N ILE A 116 -8.79 -9.38 26.14
CA ILE A 116 -9.71 -10.44 25.74
C ILE A 116 -9.73 -11.53 26.83
N PRO A 117 -10.81 -11.66 27.65
CA PRO A 117 -10.79 -12.46 28.87
C PRO A 117 -10.68 -13.98 28.66
N PHE A 118 -10.79 -14.46 27.44
CA PHE A 118 -10.69 -15.88 27.07
C PHE A 118 -9.43 -16.18 26.26
N LEU A 119 -8.62 -15.19 25.94
CA LEU A 119 -7.43 -15.34 25.11
C LEU A 119 -6.19 -15.49 25.99
N THR A 120 -5.80 -16.74 26.23
CA THR A 120 -4.56 -17.05 26.99
C THR A 120 -3.43 -17.48 26.08
N ARG A 121 -3.75 -18.23 25.02
CA ARG A 121 -2.80 -18.71 24.00
C ARG A 121 -3.40 -18.46 22.65
N TYR A 122 -2.60 -17.97 21.74
CA TYR A 122 -3.02 -17.57 20.41
C TYR A 122 -2.10 -18.12 19.33
N LEU A 123 -2.68 -18.43 18.15
CA LEU A 123 -1.94 -18.75 16.96
C LEU A 123 -2.61 -18.14 15.73
N ASP A 124 -1.83 -17.38 14.94
CA ASP A 124 -2.23 -16.90 13.62
C ASP A 124 -2.13 -18.03 12.61
N LEU A 125 -3.29 -18.60 12.23
CA LEU A 125 -3.38 -19.74 11.32
C LEU A 125 -2.98 -19.37 9.89
N GLN A 126 -3.23 -18.14 9.44
CA GLN A 126 -2.78 -17.66 8.14
C GLN A 126 -1.24 -17.69 8.06
N ARG A 127 -0.56 -17.13 9.06
CA ARG A 127 0.91 -17.12 9.14
C ARG A 127 1.48 -18.55 9.22
N TYR A 128 0.83 -19.43 9.97
CA TYR A 128 1.20 -20.84 10.05
C TYR A 128 1.08 -21.51 8.67
N CYS A 129 -0.04 -21.31 7.98
CA CYS A 129 -0.30 -21.83 6.65
C CYS A 129 0.72 -21.32 5.62
N GLU A 130 0.99 -20.02 5.61
CA GLU A 130 2.00 -19.40 4.74
C GLU A 130 3.39 -20.01 4.93
N HIS A 131 3.77 -20.29 6.18
CA HIS A 131 5.04 -20.95 6.51
C HIS A 131 5.04 -22.41 6.03
N ALA A 132 4.00 -23.16 6.32
CA ALA A 132 3.89 -24.58 5.94
C ALA A 132 3.92 -24.79 4.42
N LEU A 133 3.32 -23.87 3.66
CA LEU A 133 3.28 -23.90 2.19
C LEU A 133 4.48 -23.21 1.52
N ASN A 134 5.45 -22.67 2.27
CA ASN A 134 6.60 -21.91 1.74
C ASN A 134 6.20 -20.80 0.76
N SER A 135 5.11 -20.09 1.02
CA SER A 135 4.52 -19.10 0.09
C SER A 135 5.37 -17.84 -0.18
N GLY A 136 6.55 -17.75 0.42
CA GLY A 136 7.54 -16.68 0.17
C GLY A 136 7.15 -15.30 0.70
N GLY A 137 6.04 -15.16 1.41
CA GLY A 137 5.70 -13.98 2.23
C GLY A 137 5.52 -12.64 1.51
N LYS A 138 5.23 -12.64 0.19
CA LYS A 138 5.05 -11.38 -0.56
C LYS A 138 3.66 -10.78 -0.42
N GLU A 139 2.64 -11.61 -0.30
CA GLU A 139 1.24 -11.22 -0.12
C GLU A 139 0.59 -12.13 0.93
N GLN A 140 -0.36 -11.59 1.68
CA GLN A 140 -1.13 -12.39 2.65
C GLN A 140 -2.03 -13.38 1.91
N MET A 141 -2.01 -14.64 2.32
CA MET A 141 -2.80 -15.70 1.70
C MET A 141 -4.25 -15.64 2.20
N GLY A 142 -5.20 -15.45 1.30
CA GLY A 142 -6.62 -15.54 1.63
C GLY A 142 -7.04 -16.99 1.99
N LEU A 143 -8.10 -17.13 2.80
CA LEU A 143 -8.64 -18.44 3.22
C LEU A 143 -9.02 -19.32 2.02
N SER A 144 -9.76 -18.77 1.06
CA SER A 144 -10.13 -19.48 -0.17
C SER A 144 -8.90 -19.89 -1.00
N THR A 145 -7.88 -19.00 -1.11
CA THR A 145 -6.64 -19.32 -1.82
C THR A 145 -5.90 -20.49 -1.17
N ALA A 146 -5.87 -20.55 0.17
CA ALA A 146 -5.27 -21.69 0.88
C ALA A 146 -6.04 -22.98 0.64
N ALA A 147 -7.37 -22.93 0.64
CA ALA A 147 -8.23 -24.05 0.33
C ALA A 147 -7.99 -24.59 -1.09
N ASP A 148 -7.89 -23.70 -2.08
CA ASP A 148 -7.60 -24.08 -3.47
C ASP A 148 -6.24 -24.77 -3.61
N ILE A 149 -5.19 -24.22 -2.98
CA ILE A 149 -3.84 -24.81 -3.01
C ILE A 149 -3.82 -26.21 -2.38
N LEU A 150 -4.61 -26.42 -1.32
CA LEU A 150 -4.70 -27.68 -0.61
C LEU A 150 -5.76 -28.64 -1.19
N HIS A 151 -6.41 -28.25 -2.29
CA HIS A 151 -7.46 -29.02 -2.96
C HIS A 151 -8.59 -29.45 -1.98
N ILE A 152 -9.03 -28.50 -1.15
CA ILE A 152 -10.16 -28.69 -0.24
C ILE A 152 -11.44 -28.37 -1.00
N ASP A 153 -12.40 -29.31 -0.99
CA ASP A 153 -13.71 -29.08 -1.58
C ASP A 153 -14.52 -28.11 -0.72
N VAL A 154 -14.89 -27.00 -1.29
CA VAL A 154 -15.67 -25.93 -0.64
C VAL A 154 -17.11 -25.85 -1.12
N SER A 155 -17.58 -26.83 -1.91
CA SER A 155 -18.92 -26.81 -2.55
C SER A 155 -20.09 -26.76 -1.56
N GLU A 156 -19.91 -27.21 -0.32
CA GLU A 156 -20.91 -27.21 0.76
C GLU A 156 -20.69 -26.09 1.79
N ILE A 157 -19.77 -25.17 1.55
CA ILE A 157 -19.40 -24.11 2.50
C ILE A 157 -19.98 -22.78 2.02
N GLU A 158 -20.86 -22.17 2.81
CA GLU A 158 -21.31 -20.80 2.59
C GLU A 158 -20.18 -19.85 2.99
N HIS A 159 -19.48 -19.28 2.00
CA HIS A 159 -18.44 -18.29 2.25
C HIS A 159 -19.01 -17.04 2.92
N HIS A 160 -18.18 -16.41 3.75
CA HIS A 160 -18.52 -15.19 4.52
C HIS A 160 -19.60 -15.41 5.59
N ARG A 161 -19.55 -16.56 6.26
CA ARG A 161 -20.25 -16.83 7.51
C ARG A 161 -19.22 -17.31 8.52
N ALA A 162 -19.15 -16.65 9.65
CA ALA A 162 -18.12 -16.90 10.66
C ALA A 162 -17.98 -18.38 11.05
N PHE A 163 -19.08 -19.11 11.14
CA PHE A 163 -19.05 -20.54 11.45
C PHE A 163 -18.43 -21.37 10.32
N ASP A 164 -18.80 -21.09 9.06
CA ASP A 164 -18.32 -21.85 7.92
C ASP A 164 -16.85 -21.56 7.61
N ASP A 165 -16.42 -20.30 7.77
CA ASP A 165 -15.00 -19.92 7.62
C ASP A 165 -14.14 -20.54 8.74
N SER A 166 -14.67 -20.69 9.96
CA SER A 166 -13.99 -21.43 11.03
C SER A 166 -13.86 -22.94 10.71
N ARG A 167 -14.86 -23.55 10.07
CA ARG A 167 -14.80 -24.94 9.59
C ARG A 167 -13.78 -25.10 8.48
N LEU A 168 -13.78 -24.22 7.49
CA LEU A 168 -12.79 -24.23 6.40
C LEU A 168 -11.38 -24.11 6.94
N SER A 169 -11.18 -23.22 7.90
CA SER A 169 -9.90 -23.05 8.60
C SER A 169 -9.46 -24.34 9.30
N LEU A 170 -10.39 -25.10 9.88
CA LEU A 170 -10.10 -26.42 10.46
C LEU A 170 -9.66 -27.43 9.39
N GLU A 171 -10.34 -27.48 8.25
CA GLU A 171 -9.97 -28.42 7.17
C GLU A 171 -8.56 -28.09 6.62
N ILE A 172 -8.20 -26.81 6.51
CA ILE A 172 -6.83 -26.39 6.16
C ILE A 172 -5.84 -26.88 7.22
N LEU A 173 -6.15 -26.67 8.50
CA LEU A 173 -5.30 -27.13 9.60
C LEU A 173 -5.08 -28.64 9.56
N LYS A 174 -6.11 -29.45 9.33
CA LYS A 174 -6.02 -30.91 9.21
C LYS A 174 -5.05 -31.37 8.13
N ARG A 175 -4.93 -30.62 7.02
CA ARG A 175 -4.00 -30.94 5.93
C ARG A 175 -2.55 -30.63 6.28
N LEU A 176 -2.30 -29.63 7.13
CA LEU A 176 -0.96 -29.11 7.41
C LEU A 176 -0.36 -29.65 8.72
N TYR A 177 -1.19 -29.84 9.74
CA TYR A 177 -0.76 -30.18 11.10
C TYR A 177 0.04 -31.48 11.23
N PRO A 178 -0.26 -32.56 10.49
CA PRO A 178 0.50 -33.82 10.63
C PRO A 178 2.01 -33.66 10.35
N GLN A 179 2.39 -32.66 9.55
CA GLN A 179 3.77 -32.46 9.11
C GLN A 179 4.43 -31.22 9.75
N ASN A 180 3.62 -30.33 10.33
CA ASN A 180 4.08 -29.05 10.86
C ASN A 180 3.57 -28.84 12.29
N PRO A 181 4.43 -28.86 13.32
CA PRO A 181 4.00 -28.65 14.70
C PRO A 181 3.52 -27.22 14.92
N LEU A 182 2.47 -27.04 15.73
CA LEU A 182 1.91 -25.72 16.08
C LEU A 182 2.78 -24.96 17.08
N SER A 183 3.53 -25.66 17.92
CA SER A 183 4.23 -25.08 19.09
C SER A 183 5.13 -23.86 18.77
N PRO A 184 5.84 -23.78 17.63
CA PRO A 184 6.66 -22.61 17.31
C PRO A 184 5.84 -21.35 16.99
N PHE A 185 4.55 -21.49 16.73
CA PHE A 185 3.66 -20.41 16.33
C PHE A 185 2.72 -19.94 17.44
N VAL A 186 2.70 -20.66 18.57
CA VAL A 186 1.85 -20.30 19.71
C VAL A 186 2.44 -19.14 20.45
N GLU A 187 1.64 -18.09 20.60
CA GLU A 187 1.98 -16.88 21.37
C GLU A 187 1.22 -16.85 22.71
N ASP A 188 1.89 -16.41 23.77
CA ASP A 188 1.25 -16.11 25.06
C ASP A 188 0.50 -14.78 24.97
N ALA A 189 -0.82 -14.86 25.04
CA ALA A 189 -1.71 -13.70 24.95
C ALA A 189 -2.16 -13.15 26.32
N THR A 190 -1.54 -13.59 27.42
CA THR A 190 -1.87 -13.11 28.77
C THR A 190 -1.14 -11.81 29.15
N ASN A 191 -0.08 -11.46 28.44
CA ASN A 191 0.79 -10.34 28.76
C ASN A 191 0.51 -9.08 27.92
N GLU A 192 0.89 -7.92 28.43
CA GLU A 192 0.72 -6.64 27.73
C GLU A 192 1.51 -6.54 26.43
N GLU A 193 2.63 -7.25 26.34
CA GLU A 193 3.50 -7.26 25.17
C GLU A 193 2.77 -7.76 23.92
N PHE A 194 1.98 -8.85 24.09
CA PHE A 194 1.12 -9.36 23.02
C PHE A 194 0.18 -8.28 22.48
N TYR A 195 -0.53 -7.56 23.38
CA TYR A 195 -1.47 -6.51 22.98
C TYR A 195 -0.77 -5.29 22.36
N LYS A 196 0.40 -4.91 22.87
CA LYS A 196 1.22 -3.84 22.28
C LYS A 196 1.66 -4.22 20.87
N LYS A 197 2.13 -5.46 20.68
CA LYS A 197 2.51 -5.99 19.36
C LYS A 197 1.33 -6.02 18.41
N MET A 198 0.18 -6.57 18.83
CA MET A 198 -1.03 -6.64 18.02
C MET A 198 -1.56 -5.27 17.59
N THR A 199 -1.57 -4.29 18.49
CA THR A 199 -2.12 -2.96 18.21
C THR A 199 -1.09 -1.97 17.65
N PHE A 200 0.15 -2.39 17.45
CA PHE A 200 1.19 -1.53 16.90
C PHE A 200 0.87 -1.10 15.48
N LYS A 201 0.76 0.19 15.27
CA LYS A 201 0.49 0.74 13.94
C LYS A 201 1.80 0.95 13.20
N THR A 202 2.02 0.17 12.15
CA THR A 202 3.15 0.36 11.23
C THR A 202 3.16 1.79 10.72
N ALA A 203 4.25 2.52 10.94
CA ALA A 203 4.45 3.88 10.45
C ALA A 203 5.49 3.92 9.33
N ILE A 204 5.32 4.84 8.37
CA ILE A 204 6.35 5.12 7.38
C ILE A 204 7.25 6.20 7.95
N ILE A 205 8.54 5.91 8.08
CA ILE A 205 9.54 6.87 8.52
C ILE A 205 9.79 7.85 7.38
N SER A 206 9.51 9.13 7.62
CA SER A 206 9.68 10.23 6.68
C SER A 206 10.88 11.13 7.00
N ASP A 207 11.46 10.97 8.17
CA ASP A 207 12.65 11.67 8.60
C ASP A 207 13.88 10.77 8.42
N ILE A 208 14.88 11.25 7.68
CA ILE A 208 16.14 10.52 7.43
C ILE A 208 17.02 10.40 8.67
N ASP A 209 16.85 11.34 9.61
CA ASP A 209 17.62 11.40 10.87
C ASP A 209 16.90 10.66 12.01
N HIS A 210 15.83 9.92 11.72
CA HIS A 210 15.12 9.11 12.69
C HIS A 210 16.06 8.08 13.36
N PRO A 211 15.99 7.87 14.69
CA PRO A 211 16.93 7.02 15.44
C PRO A 211 17.08 5.58 14.91
N LEU A 212 16.04 5.03 14.30
CA LEU A 212 16.07 3.69 13.71
C LEU A 212 16.73 3.65 12.32
N VAL A 213 17.03 4.79 11.70
CA VAL A 213 17.62 4.86 10.36
C VAL A 213 19.15 4.82 10.48
N THR A 214 19.72 3.68 10.17
CA THR A 214 21.17 3.49 10.18
C THR A 214 21.80 3.72 8.80
N LYS A 215 23.11 3.96 8.75
CA LYS A 215 23.86 4.05 7.47
C LYS A 215 23.64 2.81 6.59
N LYS A 216 23.52 1.63 7.19
CA LYS A 216 23.26 0.37 6.50
C LYS A 216 21.91 0.35 5.79
N CYS A 217 20.89 1.02 6.36
CA CYS A 217 19.57 1.16 5.72
C CYS A 217 19.66 1.98 4.44
N LEU A 218 20.58 2.96 4.38
CA LEU A 218 20.71 3.92 3.28
C LEU A 218 21.73 3.52 2.21
N HIS A 219 22.47 2.46 2.45
CA HIS A 219 23.55 1.98 1.57
C HIS A 219 23.00 1.13 0.44
N PHE A 220 23.53 1.31 -0.78
CA PHE A 220 23.24 0.50 -1.96
C PHE A 220 24.49 -0.14 -2.50
N LEU A 221 24.35 -1.37 -2.98
CA LEU A 221 25.31 -2.01 -3.86
C LEU A 221 24.81 -1.95 -5.31
N CYS A 222 25.72 -1.97 -6.24
CA CYS A 222 25.40 -1.96 -7.67
C CYS A 222 24.71 -3.25 -8.09
N GLU A 223 23.52 -3.18 -8.67
CA GLU A 223 22.78 -4.36 -9.15
C GLU A 223 23.45 -5.05 -10.36
N LYS A 224 24.41 -4.36 -11.05
CA LYS A 224 25.12 -4.92 -12.21
C LYS A 224 26.38 -5.68 -11.86
N CYS A 225 27.16 -5.20 -10.91
CA CYS A 225 28.47 -5.77 -10.59
C CYS A 225 28.70 -6.05 -9.10
N GLY A 226 27.71 -5.77 -8.23
CA GLY A 226 27.83 -5.93 -6.78
C GLY A 226 28.77 -4.91 -6.10
N GLY A 227 29.40 -4.02 -6.85
CA GLY A 227 30.38 -3.07 -6.33
C GLY A 227 29.75 -1.94 -5.51
N GLU A 228 30.60 -1.23 -4.76
CA GLU A 228 30.21 -0.07 -3.95
C GLU A 228 29.69 1.08 -4.78
N THR A 229 28.77 1.85 -4.16
CA THR A 229 28.15 2.99 -4.83
C THR A 229 28.34 4.28 -4.04
N GLU A 230 28.53 5.38 -4.75
CA GLU A 230 28.53 6.73 -4.20
C GLU A 230 27.18 7.41 -4.45
N ARG A 231 26.72 8.18 -3.46
CA ARG A 231 25.47 8.96 -3.59
C ARG A 231 25.80 10.31 -4.23
N LEU A 232 25.09 10.63 -5.31
CA LEU A 232 25.31 11.85 -6.11
C LEU A 232 24.48 13.05 -5.64
N ALA A 233 23.36 12.83 -4.93
CA ALA A 233 22.43 13.88 -4.54
C ALA A 233 21.97 13.72 -3.07
N LYS A 234 21.42 14.77 -2.48
CA LYS A 234 20.78 14.70 -1.16
C LYS A 234 19.52 13.82 -1.23
N TRP A 235 19.20 13.16 -0.14
CA TRP A 235 17.95 12.41 -0.02
C TRP A 235 16.74 13.33 -0.15
N GLN A 236 15.73 12.88 -0.88
CA GLN A 236 14.43 13.53 -1.01
C GLN A 236 13.36 12.53 -0.59
N PHE A 237 12.39 12.96 0.25
CA PHE A 237 11.25 12.14 0.61
C PHE A 237 10.09 12.41 -0.34
N LYS A 238 9.71 11.41 -1.16
CA LYS A 238 8.64 11.51 -2.16
C LYS A 238 7.87 10.20 -2.23
N ASN A 239 6.53 10.28 -2.31
CA ASN A 239 5.67 9.11 -2.44
C ASN A 239 5.96 8.03 -1.37
N LYS A 240 6.10 8.45 -0.11
CA LYS A 240 6.39 7.59 1.05
C LYS A 240 7.71 6.81 0.92
N ARG A 241 8.70 7.36 0.22
CA ARG A 241 10.04 6.78 0.02
C ARG A 241 11.11 7.85 0.02
N PHE A 242 12.29 7.49 0.50
CA PHE A 242 13.52 8.27 0.28
C PHE A 242 14.06 7.94 -1.11
N VAL A 243 14.44 8.96 -1.85
CA VAL A 243 14.95 8.86 -3.22
C VAL A 243 16.24 9.64 -3.33
N SER A 244 17.27 9.05 -3.91
CA SER A 244 18.51 9.71 -4.27
C SER A 244 19.17 9.00 -5.46
N ASP A 245 20.06 9.71 -6.18
CA ASP A 245 20.78 9.14 -7.30
C ASP A 245 22.15 8.61 -6.84
N PHE A 246 22.55 7.50 -7.43
CA PHE A 246 23.76 6.76 -7.11
C PHE A 246 24.56 6.45 -8.36
N ARG A 247 25.89 6.30 -8.19
CA ARG A 247 26.82 5.83 -9.21
C ARG A 247 27.68 4.71 -8.63
N CYS A 248 27.85 3.65 -9.38
CA CYS A 248 28.80 2.59 -9.03
C CYS A 248 30.23 3.06 -9.24
N ILE A 249 31.06 2.90 -8.22
CA ILE A 249 32.49 3.28 -8.28
C ILE A 249 33.26 2.36 -9.24
N SER A 250 32.89 1.07 -9.31
CA SER A 250 33.61 0.08 -10.10
C SER A 250 33.22 0.09 -11.59
N CYS A 251 31.91 0.13 -11.93
CA CYS A 251 31.45 0.01 -13.32
C CYS A 251 30.81 1.29 -13.90
N GLY A 252 30.72 2.37 -13.10
CA GLY A 252 30.14 3.64 -13.54
C GLY A 252 28.61 3.65 -13.75
N TYR A 253 27.94 2.51 -13.49
CA TYR A 253 26.48 2.42 -13.63
C TYR A 253 25.78 3.39 -12.69
N SER A 254 24.85 4.20 -13.23
CA SER A 254 24.09 5.16 -12.46
C SER A 254 22.61 4.75 -12.38
N PHE A 255 22.01 4.92 -11.19
CA PHE A 255 20.62 4.55 -10.92
C PHE A 255 20.01 5.46 -9.85
N SER A 256 18.68 5.51 -9.81
CA SER A 256 17.94 6.13 -8.71
C SER A 256 17.64 5.08 -7.64
N GLY A 257 18.23 5.23 -6.46
CA GLY A 257 17.95 4.41 -5.29
C GLY A 257 16.70 4.90 -4.58
N ARG A 258 15.76 3.99 -4.35
CA ARG A 258 14.51 4.25 -3.63
C ARG A 258 14.43 3.38 -2.41
N ILE A 259 14.17 3.98 -1.24
CA ILE A 259 14.04 3.27 0.03
C ILE A 259 12.72 3.61 0.68
N GLN A 260 11.94 2.61 1.02
CA GLN A 260 10.82 2.76 1.94
C GLN A 260 11.23 2.17 3.29
N LEU A 261 11.13 2.97 4.33
CA LEU A 261 11.43 2.58 5.70
C LEU A 261 10.10 2.51 6.46
N LYS A 262 9.81 1.32 7.01
CA LYS A 262 8.60 1.09 7.80
C LYS A 262 9.00 0.70 9.20
N GLU A 263 8.54 1.46 10.19
CA GLU A 263 8.65 1.09 11.59
C GLU A 263 7.60 0.02 11.89
N LYS A 264 8.05 -1.13 12.38
CA LYS A 264 7.22 -2.21 12.92
C LYS A 264 7.56 -2.39 14.39
N TYR A 265 6.73 -3.14 15.09
CA TYR A 265 6.96 -3.43 16.52
C TYR A 265 8.36 -3.99 16.82
N GLU A 266 8.84 -4.89 15.98
CA GLU A 266 10.13 -5.56 16.14
C GLU A 266 11.31 -4.76 15.56
N GLY A 267 11.09 -3.51 15.08
CA GLY A 267 12.12 -2.66 14.50
C GLY A 267 11.76 -2.09 13.13
N ILE A 268 12.78 -1.94 12.25
CA ILE A 268 12.60 -1.32 10.94
C ILE A 268 12.63 -2.33 9.80
N VAL A 269 11.66 -2.22 8.91
CA VAL A 269 11.66 -2.94 7.62
C VAL A 269 12.14 -1.99 6.53
N VAL A 270 13.17 -2.42 5.79
CA VAL A 270 13.84 -1.64 4.75
C VAL A 270 13.54 -2.25 3.39
N ASN A 271 12.71 -1.59 2.59
CA ASN A 271 12.41 -1.98 1.21
C ASN A 271 13.22 -1.11 0.25
N LYS A 272 14.21 -1.69 -0.42
CA LYS A 272 15.09 -1.02 -1.40
C LYS A 272 14.71 -1.39 -2.82
N LYS A 273 14.81 -0.41 -3.72
CA LYS A 273 14.66 -0.63 -5.17
C LYS A 273 15.64 0.26 -5.90
N CYS A 274 16.41 -0.33 -6.81
CA CYS A 274 17.17 0.40 -7.82
C CYS A 274 16.30 0.62 -9.05
N VAL A 275 16.31 1.82 -9.59
CA VAL A 275 15.60 2.17 -10.82
C VAL A 275 16.61 2.77 -11.76
N SER A 276 16.82 2.15 -12.91
CA SER A 276 17.75 2.68 -13.92
C SER A 276 17.37 4.12 -14.23
N LEU A 277 18.36 5.01 -14.15
CA LEU A 277 18.16 6.35 -14.69
C LEU A 277 17.95 6.22 -16.19
N PRO A 278 16.98 6.93 -16.79
CA PRO A 278 16.83 6.92 -18.23
C PRO A 278 18.19 7.28 -18.83
N LYS A 279 18.71 6.44 -19.72
CA LYS A 279 19.89 6.82 -20.51
C LYS A 279 19.56 8.14 -21.17
N ILE A 280 20.30 9.18 -20.83
CA ILE A 280 20.31 10.39 -21.65
C ILE A 280 21.03 9.93 -22.93
N GLU A 281 20.28 9.46 -23.89
CA GLU A 281 20.83 9.25 -25.23
C GLU A 281 21.35 10.61 -25.68
N LYS A 282 22.67 10.71 -25.89
CA LYS A 282 23.21 11.84 -26.61
C LYS A 282 22.41 11.94 -27.90
N PRO A 283 21.78 13.08 -28.20
CA PRO A 283 20.95 13.18 -29.38
C PRO A 283 21.82 12.77 -30.57
N ARG A 284 21.53 11.61 -31.18
CA ARG A 284 21.95 11.36 -32.55
C ARG A 284 21.47 12.56 -33.35
N ALA A 285 22.31 13.13 -34.19
CA ALA A 285 21.92 14.21 -35.08
C ALA A 285 20.66 13.76 -35.83
N ALA A 286 19.53 14.09 -35.26
CA ALA A 286 18.25 13.63 -35.76
C ALA A 286 17.92 14.52 -36.94
N ARG A 287 17.95 13.92 -38.08
CA ARG A 287 17.38 14.43 -39.31
C ARG A 287 15.89 14.64 -39.11
N GLU A 288 15.31 15.56 -39.87
CA GLU A 288 13.86 15.76 -39.89
C GLU A 288 13.13 14.42 -40.01
N ALA A 289 12.19 14.17 -39.11
CA ALA A 289 11.36 12.96 -39.10
C ALA A 289 9.88 13.38 -39.07
N VAL A 290 9.08 12.67 -39.89
CA VAL A 290 7.61 12.84 -39.83
C VAL A 290 7.02 11.80 -38.92
N ILE A 291 6.25 12.25 -37.91
CA ILE A 291 5.57 11.41 -36.94
C ILE A 291 4.07 11.72 -37.03
N GLY A 292 3.35 10.91 -37.76
CA GLY A 292 1.93 11.16 -38.07
C GLY A 292 1.76 12.47 -38.86
N GLN A 293 0.97 13.41 -38.32
CA GLN A 293 0.72 14.73 -38.93
C GLN A 293 1.70 15.81 -38.45
N MET A 294 2.78 15.43 -37.77
CA MET A 294 3.77 16.36 -37.19
C MET A 294 5.15 16.10 -37.76
N LYS A 295 5.91 17.17 -37.91
CA LYS A 295 7.30 17.14 -38.35
C LYS A 295 8.21 17.48 -37.18
N LEU A 296 9.14 16.57 -36.86
CA LEU A 296 10.22 16.83 -35.91
C LEU A 296 11.36 17.56 -36.62
N ARG A 297 11.76 18.72 -36.08
CA ARG A 297 12.92 19.48 -36.52
C ARG A 297 13.87 19.65 -35.34
N ILE A 298 15.18 19.49 -35.59
CA ILE A 298 16.20 19.84 -34.61
C ILE A 298 16.90 21.12 -35.08
N LYS A 299 16.74 22.18 -34.30
CA LYS A 299 17.35 23.47 -34.54
C LYS A 299 18.13 23.91 -33.29
N ASN A 300 19.40 24.25 -33.47
CA ASN A 300 20.30 24.62 -32.35
C ASN A 300 20.34 23.55 -31.22
N GLY A 301 20.23 22.26 -31.58
CA GLY A 301 20.20 21.16 -30.59
C GLY A 301 18.86 20.98 -29.87
N VAL A 302 17.85 21.78 -30.16
CA VAL A 302 16.51 21.69 -29.56
C VAL A 302 15.55 20.99 -30.51
N GLY A 303 14.83 19.99 -30.02
CA GLY A 303 13.82 19.27 -30.78
C GLY A 303 12.46 19.96 -30.69
N LEU A 304 11.91 20.31 -31.86
CA LEU A 304 10.62 20.98 -32.02
C LEU A 304 9.71 20.15 -32.92
N LEU A 305 8.44 20.02 -32.54
CA LEU A 305 7.40 19.40 -33.37
C LEU A 305 6.48 20.48 -33.94
N SER A 306 6.23 20.46 -35.22
CA SER A 306 5.29 21.37 -35.91
C SER A 306 4.24 20.57 -36.67
N PHE A 307 3.02 21.10 -36.82
CA PHE A 307 1.98 20.49 -37.64
C PHE A 307 2.29 20.69 -39.11
N LEU A 308 2.23 19.62 -39.91
CA LEU A 308 2.39 19.68 -41.36
C LEU A 308 1.31 20.56 -42.02
N SER A 309 0.10 20.51 -41.51
CA SER A 309 -1.04 21.30 -42.03
C SER A 309 -0.88 22.81 -41.86
N TRP A 310 0.09 23.25 -41.01
CA TRP A 310 0.36 24.68 -40.78
C TRP A 310 1.65 25.15 -41.47
N GLU A 311 2.34 24.25 -42.18
CA GLU A 311 3.47 24.63 -43.00
C GLU A 311 2.97 25.44 -44.20
N GLY A 312 3.45 26.65 -44.36
CA GLY A 312 3.09 27.54 -45.49
C GLY A 312 2.15 28.70 -45.13
N TYR A 313 1.61 28.74 -43.89
CA TYR A 313 0.91 29.93 -43.44
C TYR A 313 1.92 31.03 -43.08
N GLY A 314 1.99 32.08 -43.91
CA GLY A 314 2.81 33.24 -43.62
C GLY A 314 2.33 34.00 -42.39
N GLY A 315 3.27 34.44 -41.54
CA GLY A 315 2.97 35.26 -40.36
C GLY A 315 2.67 34.50 -39.07
N ILE A 316 2.65 33.14 -39.08
CA ILE A 316 2.49 32.34 -37.88
C ILE A 316 3.64 31.35 -37.79
N SER A 317 4.33 31.32 -36.67
CA SER A 317 5.27 30.26 -36.28
C SER A 317 4.70 29.48 -35.12
N HIS A 318 4.67 28.17 -35.23
CA HIS A 318 4.16 27.28 -34.18
C HIS A 318 5.12 26.13 -33.92
N ALA A 319 5.21 25.69 -32.70
CA ALA A 319 5.94 24.49 -32.34
C ALA A 319 5.51 23.96 -30.97
N PHE A 320 5.63 22.65 -30.79
CA PHE A 320 5.64 22.00 -29.49
C PHE A 320 7.08 21.66 -29.12
N SER A 321 7.49 21.98 -27.91
CA SER A 321 8.76 21.58 -27.36
C SER A 321 8.81 20.06 -27.12
N THR A 322 9.93 19.45 -27.46
CA THR A 322 10.24 18.09 -27.02
C THR A 322 11.21 18.13 -25.83
N ARG A 323 11.57 16.99 -25.27
CA ARG A 323 12.61 16.92 -24.24
C ARG A 323 14.03 17.11 -24.78
N ILE A 324 14.23 17.11 -26.09
CA ILE A 324 15.55 17.19 -26.73
C ILE A 324 16.12 18.61 -26.56
N GLY A 325 17.35 18.67 -26.04
CA GLY A 325 18.13 19.92 -25.95
C GLY A 325 17.93 20.73 -24.66
N GLY A 326 17.15 20.24 -23.69
CA GLY A 326 17.02 20.87 -22.38
C GLY A 326 18.20 20.60 -21.45
N VAL A 327 18.32 21.40 -20.37
CA VAL A 327 19.37 21.29 -19.34
C VAL A 327 18.89 20.74 -18.01
N SER A 328 17.59 20.62 -17.83
CA SER A 328 17.03 20.09 -16.58
C SER A 328 17.39 18.61 -16.40
N CYS A 329 17.55 18.20 -15.13
CA CYS A 329 18.00 16.85 -14.76
C CYS A 329 16.97 16.12 -13.90
N GLY A 330 17.18 14.82 -13.67
CA GLY A 330 16.34 13.99 -12.79
C GLY A 330 14.92 13.88 -13.33
N GLN A 331 13.92 14.12 -12.48
CA GLN A 331 12.50 14.03 -12.86
C GLN A 331 12.08 15.10 -13.88
N PHE A 332 12.83 16.19 -14.02
CA PHE A 332 12.56 17.30 -14.96
C PHE A 332 13.35 17.18 -16.26
N ALA A 333 14.11 16.10 -16.47
CA ALA A 333 14.91 15.93 -17.66
C ALA A 333 14.05 15.87 -18.94
N ALA A 334 14.38 16.64 -20.00
CA ALA A 334 15.46 17.61 -20.08
C ALA A 334 14.94 19.05 -20.33
N MET A 335 13.87 19.26 -21.13
CA MET A 335 13.32 20.54 -21.54
C MET A 335 12.12 20.93 -20.65
N ASN A 336 12.37 21.17 -19.36
CA ASN A 336 11.32 21.62 -18.45
C ASN A 336 11.13 23.15 -18.61
N LEU A 337 9.89 23.57 -18.87
CA LEU A 337 9.50 24.98 -19.01
C LEU A 337 8.57 25.44 -17.86
N GLY A 338 8.39 24.62 -16.82
CA GLY A 338 7.52 24.92 -15.68
C GLY A 338 8.29 25.60 -14.54
N LEU A 339 8.15 26.92 -14.38
CA LEU A 339 8.65 27.66 -13.21
C LEU A 339 7.91 27.24 -11.93
N GLY A 340 8.61 27.26 -10.77
CA GLY A 340 8.01 26.99 -9.47
C GLY A 340 7.53 25.52 -9.26
N ARG A 341 7.90 24.58 -10.12
CA ARG A 341 7.51 23.16 -10.06
C ARG A 341 8.55 22.25 -9.40
N GLY A 342 9.59 22.85 -8.76
CA GLY A 342 10.62 22.12 -8.02
C GLY A 342 11.89 21.80 -8.80
N ASP A 343 12.02 22.26 -10.04
CA ASP A 343 13.29 22.35 -10.75
C ASP A 343 14.04 23.63 -10.30
N ARG A 344 15.32 23.72 -10.62
CA ARG A 344 16.07 24.98 -10.43
C ARG A 344 15.59 26.00 -11.45
N ASP A 345 15.18 27.17 -11.00
CA ASP A 345 14.71 28.25 -11.89
C ASP A 345 15.75 28.59 -12.98
N ALA A 346 17.05 28.57 -12.66
CA ALA A 346 18.12 28.75 -13.61
C ALA A 346 18.07 27.72 -14.78
N ASN A 347 17.70 26.48 -14.53
CA ASN A 347 17.56 25.49 -15.59
C ASN A 347 16.33 25.77 -16.46
N VAL A 348 15.23 26.17 -15.83
CA VAL A 348 13.98 26.50 -16.53
C VAL A 348 14.20 27.74 -17.42
N LEU A 349 14.84 28.79 -16.92
CA LEU A 349 15.17 29.97 -17.69
C LEU A 349 16.14 29.67 -18.85
N GLU A 350 17.14 28.83 -18.64
CA GLU A 350 18.03 28.37 -19.72
C GLU A 350 17.27 27.55 -20.78
N ASN A 351 16.31 26.75 -20.38
CA ASN A 351 15.45 26.03 -21.31
C ASN A 351 14.58 26.97 -22.13
N PHE A 352 14.01 28.03 -21.53
CA PHE A 352 13.30 29.07 -22.25
C PHE A 352 14.24 29.80 -23.25
N ARG A 353 15.44 30.15 -22.85
CA ARG A 353 16.44 30.78 -23.73
C ARG A 353 16.76 29.87 -24.94
N ARG A 354 16.91 28.58 -24.74
CA ARG A 354 17.21 27.61 -25.81
C ARG A 354 16.06 27.48 -26.79
N ILE A 355 14.84 27.37 -26.30
CA ILE A 355 13.68 27.19 -27.17
C ILE A 355 13.34 28.44 -27.96
N THR A 356 13.43 29.62 -27.34
CA THR A 356 13.21 30.91 -28.04
C THR A 356 14.27 31.13 -29.13
N ALA A 357 15.54 30.85 -28.82
CA ALA A 357 16.63 30.91 -29.83
C ALA A 357 16.42 29.92 -30.98
N ALA A 358 15.92 28.70 -30.71
CA ALA A 358 15.59 27.71 -31.74
C ALA A 358 14.42 28.16 -32.61
N LEU A 359 13.42 28.83 -32.04
CA LEU A 359 12.27 29.39 -32.76
C LEU A 359 12.63 30.72 -33.50
N GLY A 360 13.70 31.39 -33.12
CA GLY A 360 14.05 32.71 -33.65
C GLY A 360 13.19 33.83 -33.04
N ILE A 361 12.73 33.64 -31.81
CA ILE A 361 11.92 34.57 -31.05
C ILE A 361 12.82 35.27 -30.02
N ASP A 362 12.64 36.57 -29.83
CA ASP A 362 13.29 37.28 -28.73
C ASP A 362 12.67 36.82 -27.39
N LYS A 363 13.53 36.41 -26.45
CA LYS A 363 13.08 35.92 -25.14
C LYS A 363 12.32 36.99 -24.34
N ASP A 364 12.64 38.26 -24.53
CA ASP A 364 12.04 39.39 -23.84
C ASP A 364 10.65 39.74 -24.38
N LEU A 365 10.23 39.08 -25.47
CA LEU A 365 8.87 39.15 -26.02
C LEU A 365 8.02 37.95 -25.67
N LEU A 366 8.52 37.06 -24.81
CA LEU A 366 7.78 35.85 -24.42
C LEU A 366 6.69 36.21 -23.39
N VAL A 367 5.48 35.79 -23.67
CA VAL A 367 4.36 35.84 -22.70
C VAL A 367 3.94 34.44 -22.34
N ALA A 368 3.97 34.12 -21.06
CA ALA A 368 3.52 32.83 -20.54
C ALA A 368 2.20 32.96 -19.75
N GLY A 369 1.23 32.13 -20.06
CA GLY A 369 -0.03 32.06 -19.32
C GLY A 369 0.08 31.19 -18.08
N ALA A 370 -0.45 31.62 -16.95
CA ALA A 370 -0.76 30.74 -15.84
C ALA A 370 -2.00 29.93 -16.19
N GLN A 371 -1.82 28.61 -16.39
CA GLN A 371 -2.93 27.73 -16.75
C GLN A 371 -3.76 27.40 -15.51
N ASP A 372 -5.01 27.86 -15.49
CA ASP A 372 -5.97 27.68 -14.37
C ASP A 372 -7.18 26.81 -14.73
N HIS A 373 -7.17 26.21 -15.95
CA HIS A 373 -8.25 25.34 -16.47
C HIS A 373 -9.61 26.05 -16.66
N HIS A 374 -9.61 27.39 -16.77
CA HIS A 374 -10.79 28.17 -17.14
C HIS A 374 -10.77 28.55 -18.63
N THR A 375 -11.91 29.09 -19.13
CA THR A 375 -12.09 29.46 -20.54
C THR A 375 -11.76 30.93 -20.82
N ASN A 376 -10.96 31.58 -19.99
CA ASN A 376 -10.60 32.97 -20.12
C ASN A 376 -9.69 33.20 -21.33
N ILE A 377 -10.07 34.09 -22.20
CA ILE A 377 -9.26 34.54 -23.35
C ILE A 377 -8.71 35.93 -23.02
N ARG A 378 -7.38 36.09 -23.10
CA ARG A 378 -6.71 37.38 -22.89
C ARG A 378 -5.94 37.78 -24.15
N ARG A 379 -6.17 38.99 -24.62
CA ARG A 379 -5.33 39.58 -25.67
C ARG A 379 -4.03 40.06 -25.02
N VAL A 380 -2.89 39.73 -25.64
CA VAL A 380 -1.56 40.14 -25.17
C VAL A 380 -0.91 40.98 -26.24
N GLY A 381 -0.13 41.97 -25.82
CA GLY A 381 0.66 42.86 -26.67
C GLY A 381 2.05 43.11 -26.08
N HIS A 382 2.80 44.02 -26.65
CA HIS A 382 4.14 44.36 -26.17
C HIS A 382 4.18 44.77 -24.69
N GLU A 383 3.12 45.33 -24.18
CA GLU A 383 2.95 45.75 -22.80
C GLU A 383 2.88 44.57 -21.80
N ASN A 384 2.68 43.36 -22.29
CA ASN A 384 2.59 42.13 -21.47
C ASN A 384 3.84 41.26 -21.55
N ALA A 385 4.86 41.70 -22.30
CA ALA A 385 6.11 40.96 -22.48
C ALA A 385 7.09 41.20 -21.32
N GLY A 386 7.85 40.16 -20.91
CA GLY A 386 8.88 40.25 -19.87
C GLY A 386 8.63 39.38 -18.65
#